data_9317c43c71d9e43915406428f5885675
#
_entry.id   9317c43c71d9e43915406428f5885675
#
_cell.length_a   1.000
_cell.length_b   1.000
_cell.length_c   1.000
_cell.angle_alpha   90.00
_cell.angle_beta   90.00
_cell.angle_gamma   90.00
#
_symmetry.space_group_name_H-M   'P 1'
#
loop_
_entity.id
_entity.type
_entity.pdbx_description
1 polymer ?
#
loop_
_entity_poly.entity_id
_entity_poly.type
_entity_poly.pdbx_seq_one_letter_code
_entity_poly.pdbx_strand_id
1 'polypeptide(L)'
;DIIMPLDVCLESPATEPEAAAALETTYQWLQRALAAHRDGVQQLFGIVQGATYPELRQQAARVLAALDLPGYAIGGLSVGEPKDVMEAMLATTVPELPTDRPRYLMGVGAPDDLLMAVEHGVDMFDCTLPTRMGRAGSLLTRRGRLNLRNARFRREAGPAVPDCDC
;
A
#
# COMPACT_ATOMS: atom_id res chain seq x y z
N ASP A 1 -7.77 10.09 -13.06
CA ASP A 1 -6.38 10.58 -13.04
C ASP A 1 -5.38 9.41 -13.04
N ILE A 2 -5.33 8.56 -11.99
CA ILE A 2 -4.50 7.36 -11.94
C ILE A 2 -5.39 6.12 -12.03
N ILE A 3 -4.99 5.15 -12.84
CA ILE A 3 -5.65 3.85 -12.97
C ILE A 3 -4.66 2.73 -12.75
N MET A 4 -5.16 1.56 -12.38
CA MET A 4 -4.37 0.36 -12.18
C MET A 4 -4.97 -0.83 -12.93
N PRO A 5 -4.14 -1.78 -13.40
CA PRO A 5 -4.65 -3.03 -13.92
C PRO A 5 -5.26 -3.85 -12.80
N LEU A 6 -5.96 -4.92 -13.16
CA LEU A 6 -6.30 -5.96 -12.20
C LEU A 6 -5.02 -6.68 -11.76
N ASP A 7 -5.00 -7.15 -10.51
CA ASP A 7 -3.90 -7.92 -9.93
C ASP A 7 -4.44 -9.09 -9.10
N VAL A 8 -3.57 -10.04 -8.79
CA VAL A 8 -3.88 -11.15 -7.88
C VAL A 8 -3.13 -10.93 -6.58
N CYS A 9 -3.86 -10.42 -5.58
CA CYS A 9 -3.37 -10.23 -4.23
C CYS A 9 -3.65 -11.50 -3.41
N LEU A 10 -2.61 -12.15 -2.91
CA LEU A 10 -2.72 -13.33 -2.06
C LEU A 10 -2.70 -12.95 -0.57
N GLU A 11 -3.52 -13.63 0.23
CA GLU A 11 -3.42 -13.55 1.70
C GLU A 11 -2.15 -14.26 2.19
N SER A 12 -1.58 -13.80 3.30
CA SER A 12 -0.44 -14.44 3.95
C SER A 12 -0.95 -15.46 5.00
N PRO A 13 -0.36 -16.66 5.08
CA PRO A 13 0.75 -17.17 4.26
C PRO A 13 0.29 -17.73 2.91
N ALA A 14 1.10 -17.52 1.87
CA ALA A 14 0.95 -18.15 0.56
C ALA A 14 2.23 -18.94 0.23
N THR A 15 2.12 -20.00 -0.55
CA THR A 15 3.29 -20.74 -1.02
C THR A 15 3.97 -20.02 -2.20
N GLU A 16 5.25 -20.27 -2.40
CA GLU A 16 6.00 -19.66 -3.50
C GLU A 16 5.43 -19.99 -4.89
N PRO A 17 5.00 -21.24 -5.20
CA PRO A 17 4.34 -21.55 -6.46
C PRO A 17 3.03 -20.78 -6.67
N GLU A 18 2.23 -20.57 -5.60
CA GLU A 18 1.00 -19.76 -5.67
C GLU A 18 1.35 -18.29 -5.96
N ALA A 19 2.38 -17.76 -5.27
CA ALA A 19 2.84 -16.39 -5.49
C ALA A 19 3.36 -16.18 -6.91
N ALA A 20 4.12 -17.13 -7.47
CA ALA A 20 4.60 -17.08 -8.84
C ALA A 20 3.45 -17.14 -9.86
N ALA A 21 2.45 -18.00 -9.66
CA ALA A 21 1.28 -18.10 -10.54
C ALA A 21 0.42 -16.83 -10.50
N ALA A 22 0.23 -16.25 -9.31
CA ALA A 22 -0.47 -14.97 -9.12
C ALA A 22 0.25 -13.81 -9.81
N LEU A 23 1.58 -13.77 -9.71
CA LEU A 23 2.41 -12.78 -10.38
C LEU A 23 2.30 -12.88 -11.89
N GLU A 24 2.37 -14.08 -12.46
CA GLU A 24 2.19 -14.30 -13.90
C GLU A 24 0.81 -13.80 -14.38
N THR A 25 -0.25 -14.12 -13.65
CA THR A 25 -1.61 -13.64 -13.96
C THR A 25 -1.68 -12.11 -13.92
N THR A 26 -1.06 -11.48 -12.92
CA THR A 26 -0.98 -10.02 -12.78
C THR A 26 -0.27 -9.41 -13.99
N TYR A 27 0.83 -10.01 -14.48
CA TYR A 27 1.52 -9.54 -15.67
C TYR A 27 0.64 -9.65 -16.94
N GLN A 28 -0.07 -10.74 -17.11
CA GLN A 28 -0.97 -10.91 -18.25
C GLN A 28 -2.06 -9.84 -18.27
N TRP A 29 -2.60 -9.49 -17.12
CA TRP A 29 -3.59 -8.42 -17.00
C TRP A 29 -2.99 -7.04 -17.21
N LEU A 30 -1.78 -6.78 -16.74
CA LEU A 30 -1.06 -5.55 -17.06
C LEU A 30 -0.84 -5.39 -18.57
N GLN A 31 -0.41 -6.43 -19.27
CA GLN A 31 -0.21 -6.39 -20.73
C GLN A 31 -1.52 -6.05 -21.46
N ARG A 32 -2.64 -6.60 -21.01
CA ARG A 32 -3.96 -6.27 -21.56
C ARG A 32 -4.37 -4.82 -21.25
N ALA A 33 -4.06 -4.34 -20.05
CA ALA A 33 -4.32 -2.96 -19.67
C ALA A 33 -3.49 -1.98 -20.49
N LEU A 34 -2.18 -2.26 -20.70
CA LEU A 34 -1.30 -1.48 -21.56
C LEU A 34 -1.81 -1.41 -23.01
N ALA A 35 -2.25 -2.54 -23.55
CA ALA A 35 -2.79 -2.59 -24.92
C ALA A 35 -4.12 -1.81 -25.08
N ALA A 36 -4.90 -1.68 -24.02
CA ALA A 36 -6.18 -0.97 -24.01
C ALA A 36 -6.04 0.50 -23.58
N HIS A 37 -4.94 0.86 -22.92
CA HIS A 37 -4.70 2.21 -22.41
C HIS A 37 -4.58 3.23 -23.53
N ARG A 38 -5.13 4.41 -23.32
CA ARG A 38 -5.03 5.55 -24.23
C ARG A 38 -4.19 6.64 -23.58
N ASP A 39 -3.09 6.98 -24.19
CA ASP A 39 -2.21 8.04 -23.72
C ASP A 39 -2.93 9.38 -23.52
N GLY A 40 -2.51 10.11 -22.49
CA GLY A 40 -2.93 11.49 -22.23
C GLY A 40 -4.24 11.65 -21.45
N VAL A 41 -4.95 10.55 -21.11
CA VAL A 41 -6.20 10.63 -20.35
C VAL A 41 -5.98 10.29 -18.87
N GLN A 42 -5.32 9.19 -18.59
CA GLN A 42 -5.07 8.68 -17.24
C GLN A 42 -3.65 8.13 -17.15
N GLN A 43 -3.09 8.12 -15.94
CA GLN A 43 -1.76 7.55 -15.68
C GLN A 43 -1.92 6.08 -15.26
N LEU A 44 -1.45 5.14 -16.06
CA LEU A 44 -1.50 3.71 -15.73
C LEU A 44 -0.28 3.33 -14.90
N PHE A 45 -0.50 2.96 -13.63
CA PHE A 45 0.53 2.41 -12.75
C PHE A 45 0.58 0.90 -12.87
N GLY A 46 1.78 0.32 -12.84
CA GLY A 46 1.96 -1.12 -12.70
C GLY A 46 1.95 -1.54 -11.23
N ILE A 47 1.56 -2.78 -10.93
CA ILE A 47 1.48 -3.30 -9.56
C ILE A 47 2.54 -4.38 -9.36
N VAL A 48 3.47 -4.15 -8.43
CA VAL A 48 4.43 -5.16 -7.97
C VAL A 48 3.70 -6.13 -7.04
N GLN A 49 3.72 -7.41 -7.40
CA GLN A 49 3.26 -8.53 -6.58
C GLN A 49 4.43 -9.48 -6.26
N GLY A 50 4.21 -10.59 -5.57
CA GLY A 50 5.23 -11.57 -5.21
C GLY A 50 5.15 -12.05 -3.76
N ALA A 51 4.02 -11.76 -3.07
CA ALA A 51 3.76 -12.12 -1.67
C ALA A 51 4.96 -11.74 -0.76
N THR A 52 5.43 -12.67 0.08
CA THR A 52 6.57 -12.48 0.99
C THR A 52 7.87 -13.14 0.46
N TYR A 53 8.01 -13.22 -0.87
CA TYR A 53 9.18 -13.80 -1.54
C TYR A 53 10.04 -12.71 -2.16
N PRO A 54 11.24 -12.41 -1.60
CA PRO A 54 12.09 -11.32 -2.04
C PRO A 54 12.45 -11.39 -3.52
N GLU A 55 12.79 -12.59 -4.02
CA GLU A 55 13.20 -12.82 -5.39
C GLU A 55 12.07 -12.52 -6.39
N LEU A 56 10.85 -12.95 -6.08
CA LEU A 56 9.67 -12.65 -6.91
C LEU A 56 9.38 -11.15 -6.93
N ARG A 57 9.49 -10.46 -5.78
CA ARG A 57 9.29 -9.01 -5.69
C ARG A 57 10.33 -8.23 -6.47
N GLN A 58 11.61 -8.59 -6.34
CA GLN A 58 12.68 -7.95 -7.11
C GLN A 58 12.47 -8.16 -8.62
N GLN A 59 12.16 -9.38 -9.02
CA GLN A 59 11.87 -9.68 -10.43
C GLN A 59 10.69 -8.84 -10.92
N ALA A 60 9.59 -8.79 -10.15
CA ALA A 60 8.41 -8.00 -10.48
C ALA A 60 8.75 -6.51 -10.64
N ALA A 61 9.47 -5.94 -9.68
CA ALA A 61 9.85 -4.54 -9.71
C ALA A 61 10.73 -4.20 -10.92
N ARG A 62 11.73 -5.04 -11.24
CA ARG A 62 12.59 -4.86 -12.42
C ARG A 62 11.83 -4.94 -13.74
N VAL A 63 10.91 -5.90 -13.85
CA VAL A 63 10.07 -6.04 -15.06
C VAL A 63 9.20 -4.80 -15.25
N LEU A 64 8.59 -4.29 -14.16
CA LEU A 64 7.77 -3.09 -14.23
C LEU A 64 8.60 -1.82 -14.51
N ALA A 65 9.77 -1.67 -13.88
CA ALA A 65 10.68 -0.55 -14.11
C ALA A 65 11.11 -0.45 -15.58
N ALA A 66 11.31 -1.59 -16.24
CA ALA A 66 11.67 -1.63 -17.66
C ALA A 66 10.55 -1.17 -18.61
N LEU A 67 9.31 -1.05 -18.14
CA LEU A 67 8.17 -0.56 -18.93
C LEU A 67 8.05 0.97 -18.93
N ASP A 68 8.89 1.69 -18.18
CA ASP A 68 8.88 3.16 -18.03
C ASP A 68 7.48 3.73 -17.77
N LEU A 69 6.79 3.17 -16.77
CA LEU A 69 5.44 3.58 -16.40
C LEU A 69 5.46 4.91 -15.63
N PRO A 70 4.35 5.68 -15.67
CA PRO A 70 4.24 6.96 -14.95
C PRO A 70 4.26 6.82 -13.42
N GLY A 71 4.13 5.60 -12.88
CA GLY A 71 4.22 5.29 -11.46
C GLY A 71 4.08 3.80 -11.19
N TYR A 72 4.36 3.40 -9.95
CA TYR A 72 4.46 2.01 -9.54
C TYR A 72 3.71 1.79 -8.23
N ALA A 73 2.79 0.83 -8.22
CA ALA A 73 2.12 0.38 -7.01
C ALA A 73 2.84 -0.85 -6.43
N ILE A 74 2.81 -0.96 -5.11
CA ILE A 74 3.34 -2.09 -4.34
C ILE A 74 2.13 -2.75 -3.67
N GLY A 75 1.71 -3.87 -4.24
CA GLY A 75 0.59 -4.68 -3.75
C GLY A 75 1.04 -5.90 -2.96
N GLY A 76 0.08 -6.67 -2.42
CA GLY A 76 0.31 -7.93 -1.74
C GLY A 76 1.08 -7.82 -0.42
N LEU A 77 0.99 -6.67 0.25
CA LEU A 77 1.47 -6.43 1.61
C LEU A 77 0.32 -5.92 2.48
N SER A 78 0.47 -6.03 3.81
CA SER A 78 -0.60 -5.76 4.79
C SER A 78 -1.82 -6.71 4.62
N VAL A 79 -1.54 -7.95 4.26
CA VAL A 79 -2.54 -9.01 3.98
C VAL A 79 -2.42 -10.19 4.94
N GLY A 80 -1.81 -9.98 6.12
CA GLY A 80 -1.69 -10.96 7.20
C GLY A 80 -0.26 -11.31 7.60
N GLU A 81 0.74 -10.82 6.89
CA GLU A 81 2.14 -10.98 7.26
C GLU A 81 2.52 -10.13 8.48
N PRO A 82 3.56 -10.53 9.25
CA PRO A 82 4.16 -9.71 10.30
C PRO A 82 4.75 -8.40 9.75
N LYS A 83 4.82 -7.35 10.59
CA LYS A 83 5.33 -6.02 10.18
C LYS A 83 6.79 -6.03 9.73
N ASP A 84 7.63 -6.79 10.41
CA ASP A 84 9.04 -6.98 10.04
C ASP A 84 9.20 -7.64 8.67
N VAL A 85 8.30 -8.55 8.32
CA VAL A 85 8.25 -9.16 6.99
C VAL A 85 7.81 -8.12 5.95
N MET A 86 6.77 -7.32 6.23
CA MET A 86 6.35 -6.24 5.35
C MET A 86 7.50 -5.25 5.09
N GLU A 87 8.19 -4.82 6.14
CA GLU A 87 9.34 -3.92 6.05
C GLU A 87 10.47 -4.52 5.20
N ALA A 88 10.82 -5.80 5.43
CA ALA A 88 11.82 -6.49 4.63
C ALA A 88 11.44 -6.58 3.15
N MET A 89 10.15 -6.76 2.84
CA MET A 89 9.67 -6.77 1.45
C MET A 89 9.73 -5.38 0.81
N LEU A 90 9.47 -4.32 1.56
CA LEU A 90 9.65 -2.94 1.07
C LEU A 90 11.13 -2.63 0.81
N ALA A 91 12.03 -2.97 1.75
CA ALA A 91 13.47 -2.82 1.60
C ALA A 91 14.02 -3.55 0.37
N THR A 92 13.38 -4.65 -0.02
CA THR A 92 13.74 -5.45 -1.19
C THR A 92 13.16 -4.90 -2.49
N THR A 93 11.93 -4.38 -2.45
CA THR A 93 11.16 -3.98 -3.63
C THR A 93 11.50 -2.56 -4.10
N VAL A 94 11.51 -1.61 -3.17
CA VAL A 94 11.57 -0.17 -3.47
C VAL A 94 12.87 0.24 -4.19
N PRO A 95 14.05 -0.30 -3.85
CA PRO A 95 15.29 0.04 -4.56
C PRO A 95 15.31 -0.36 -6.05
N GLU A 96 14.47 -1.29 -6.46
CA GLU A 96 14.38 -1.73 -7.86
C GLU A 96 13.44 -0.84 -8.69
N LEU A 97 12.71 0.08 -8.06
CA LEU A 97 11.78 1.01 -8.73
C LEU A 97 12.45 2.36 -8.97
N PRO A 98 12.14 3.04 -10.09
CA PRO A 98 12.65 4.38 -10.39
C PRO A 98 12.40 5.38 -9.27
N THR A 99 13.41 6.21 -8.96
CA THR A 99 13.35 7.21 -7.89
C THR A 99 12.63 8.50 -8.28
N ASP A 100 12.46 8.72 -9.57
CA ASP A 100 11.81 9.88 -10.18
C ASP A 100 10.34 9.63 -10.54
N ARG A 101 9.80 8.50 -10.12
CA ARG A 101 8.39 8.11 -10.33
C ARG A 101 7.70 7.85 -9.00
N PRO A 102 6.41 8.21 -8.85
CA PRO A 102 5.68 7.95 -7.62
C PRO A 102 5.54 6.45 -7.34
N ARG A 103 5.71 6.10 -6.06
CA ARG A 103 5.63 4.75 -5.52
C ARG A 103 4.47 4.68 -4.54
N TYR A 104 3.52 3.83 -4.81
CA TYR A 104 2.26 3.73 -4.09
C TYR A 104 2.15 2.40 -3.34
N LEU A 105 2.16 2.42 -2.01
CA LEU A 105 1.91 1.25 -1.18
C LEU A 105 0.42 1.11 -0.90
N MET A 106 -0.17 0.03 -1.43
CA MET A 106 -1.61 -0.20 -1.41
C MET A 106 -2.08 -0.71 -0.04
N GLY A 107 -3.18 -0.15 0.47
CA GLY A 107 -3.90 -0.66 1.63
C GLY A 107 -3.25 -0.41 2.99
N VAL A 108 -2.17 0.35 3.08
CA VAL A 108 -1.42 0.64 4.31
C VAL A 108 -1.70 2.04 4.82
N GLY A 109 -1.98 2.19 6.13
CA GLY A 109 -2.31 3.50 6.71
C GLY A 109 -2.29 3.57 8.24
N ALA A 110 -1.69 2.61 8.94
CA ALA A 110 -1.36 2.80 10.35
C ALA A 110 -0.17 3.79 10.45
N PRO A 111 -0.17 4.72 11.43
CA PRO A 111 0.82 5.81 11.48
C PRO A 111 2.28 5.35 11.49
N ASP A 112 2.58 4.28 12.21
CA ASP A 112 3.90 3.68 12.28
C ASP A 112 4.31 3.03 10.94
N ASP A 113 3.37 2.37 10.25
CA ASP A 113 3.60 1.77 8.94
C ASP A 113 3.82 2.84 7.86
N LEU A 114 3.11 3.98 7.94
CA LEU A 114 3.32 5.11 7.03
C LEU A 114 4.73 5.68 7.17
N LEU A 115 5.18 5.92 8.39
CA LEU A 115 6.53 6.45 8.65
C LEU A 115 7.61 5.49 8.13
N MET A 116 7.51 4.22 8.49
CA MET A 116 8.41 3.18 8.02
C MET A 116 8.45 3.12 6.49
N ALA A 117 7.30 3.10 5.82
CA ALA A 117 7.25 3.02 4.36
C ALA A 117 7.82 4.29 3.67
N VAL A 118 7.59 5.49 4.23
CA VAL A 118 8.20 6.74 3.74
C VAL A 118 9.74 6.70 3.88
N GLU A 119 10.28 6.15 4.97
CA GLU A 119 11.72 5.95 5.14
C GLU A 119 12.30 5.04 4.05
N HIS A 120 11.52 4.08 3.55
CA HIS A 120 11.90 3.25 2.40
C HIS A 120 11.67 3.91 1.03
N GLY A 121 11.08 5.11 0.97
CA GLY A 121 10.88 5.86 -0.27
C GLY A 121 9.53 5.64 -0.95
N VAL A 122 8.50 5.32 -0.18
CA VAL A 122 7.10 5.29 -0.65
C VAL A 122 6.48 6.68 -0.58
N ASP A 123 5.72 7.07 -1.59
CA ASP A 123 5.15 8.41 -1.75
C ASP A 123 3.65 8.48 -1.51
N MET A 124 2.92 7.40 -1.82
CA MET A 124 1.46 7.39 -1.84
C MET A 124 0.90 6.20 -1.05
N PHE A 125 -0.28 6.42 -0.45
CA PHE A 125 -0.96 5.43 0.39
C PHE A 125 -2.47 5.54 0.24
N ASP A 126 -3.18 4.44 0.46
CA ASP A 126 -4.60 4.42 0.77
C ASP A 126 -4.87 3.52 1.97
N CYS A 127 -5.89 3.80 2.73
CA CYS A 127 -6.27 2.90 3.82
C CYS A 127 -7.71 3.12 4.28
N THR A 128 -8.40 2.03 4.57
CA THR A 128 -9.72 2.08 5.18
C THR A 128 -9.69 2.31 6.69
N LEU A 129 -8.51 2.23 7.32
CA LEU A 129 -8.36 2.29 8.77
C LEU A 129 -8.93 3.57 9.40
N PRO A 130 -8.63 4.79 8.92
CA PRO A 130 -9.16 6.02 9.51
C PRO A 130 -10.69 6.07 9.49
N THR A 131 -11.29 5.72 8.36
CA THR A 131 -12.76 5.68 8.21
C THR A 131 -13.41 4.62 9.09
N ARG A 132 -12.81 3.43 9.17
CA ARG A 132 -13.27 2.35 10.03
C ARG A 132 -13.19 2.75 11.51
N MET A 133 -12.09 3.37 11.92
CA MET A 133 -11.91 3.88 13.28
C MET A 133 -12.91 4.99 13.60
N GLY A 134 -13.12 5.94 12.69
CA GLY A 134 -14.11 7.00 12.85
C GLY A 134 -15.52 6.45 13.07
N ARG A 135 -15.97 5.49 12.26
CA ARG A 135 -17.26 4.82 12.46
C ARG A 135 -17.36 4.09 13.80
N ALA A 136 -16.25 3.56 14.30
CA ALA A 136 -16.19 2.90 15.62
C ALA A 136 -16.06 3.88 16.79
N GLY A 137 -16.00 5.20 16.53
CA GLY A 137 -15.76 6.22 17.55
C GLY A 137 -14.35 6.18 18.13
N SER A 138 -13.38 5.74 17.35
CA SER A 138 -11.98 5.69 17.72
C SER A 138 -11.18 6.77 17.01
N LEU A 139 -10.22 7.36 17.73
CA LEU A 139 -9.34 8.40 17.25
C LEU A 139 -7.89 8.02 17.56
N LEU A 140 -6.98 8.19 16.60
CA LEU A 140 -5.53 8.10 16.81
C LEU A 140 -5.00 9.48 17.25
N THR A 141 -4.17 9.48 18.26
CA THR A 141 -3.50 10.69 18.77
C THR A 141 -2.03 10.41 19.01
N ARG A 142 -1.23 11.45 19.21
CA ARG A 142 0.19 11.32 19.62
C ARG A 142 0.38 10.55 20.93
N ARG A 143 -0.65 10.42 21.75
CA ARG A 143 -0.64 9.70 23.03
C ARG A 143 -1.29 8.31 22.93
N GLY A 144 -1.59 7.84 21.72
CA GLY A 144 -2.25 6.56 21.48
C GLY A 144 -3.71 6.70 21.06
N ARG A 145 -4.44 5.59 21.11
CA ARG A 145 -5.83 5.50 20.66
C ARG A 145 -6.80 5.97 21.75
N LEU A 146 -7.70 6.87 21.38
CA LEU A 146 -8.84 7.27 22.18
C LEU A 146 -10.12 6.59 21.69
N ASN A 147 -11.01 6.19 22.63
CA ASN A 147 -12.35 5.75 22.31
C ASN A 147 -13.34 6.83 22.76
N LEU A 148 -13.91 7.56 21.80
CA LEU A 148 -14.84 8.68 22.05
C LEU A 148 -16.19 8.22 22.60
N ARG A 149 -16.50 6.91 22.60
CA ARG A 149 -17.68 6.34 23.24
C ARG A 149 -17.56 6.23 24.76
N ASN A 150 -16.36 6.43 25.31
CA ASN A 150 -16.15 6.42 26.76
C ASN A 150 -16.95 7.51 27.42
N ALA A 151 -17.51 7.25 28.64
CA ALA A 151 -18.37 8.14 29.40
C ALA A 151 -17.76 9.53 29.62
N ARG A 152 -16.43 9.63 29.75
CA ARG A 152 -15.72 10.89 29.94
C ARG A 152 -15.92 11.88 28.78
N PHE A 153 -16.17 11.41 27.56
CA PHE A 153 -16.36 12.27 26.39
C PHE A 153 -17.82 12.65 26.13
N ARG A 154 -18.79 12.09 26.94
CA ARG A 154 -20.23 12.30 26.71
C ARG A 154 -20.67 13.77 26.79
N ARG A 155 -19.99 14.58 27.60
CA ARG A 155 -20.29 16.00 27.83
C ARG A 155 -19.16 16.92 27.41
N GLU A 156 -18.17 16.38 26.74
CA GLU A 156 -17.03 17.14 26.24
C GLU A 156 -17.45 17.90 24.96
N ALA A 157 -17.34 19.23 24.99
CA ALA A 157 -17.67 20.11 23.88
C ALA A 157 -16.41 20.64 23.18
N GLY A 158 -15.23 20.38 23.75
CA GLY A 158 -13.94 20.79 23.20
C GLY A 158 -13.32 19.73 22.31
N PRO A 159 -12.15 20.01 21.72
CA PRO A 159 -11.41 19.04 20.93
C PRO A 159 -10.98 17.85 21.80
N ALA A 160 -10.98 16.64 21.20
CA ALA A 160 -10.59 15.41 21.91
C ALA A 160 -9.13 15.43 22.39
N VAL A 161 -8.30 16.25 21.80
CA VAL A 161 -6.92 16.55 22.20
C VAL A 161 -6.82 18.05 22.38
N PRO A 162 -6.56 18.57 23.60
CA PRO A 162 -6.61 20.00 23.91
C PRO A 162 -5.72 20.88 23.01
N ASP A 163 -4.58 20.35 22.57
CA ASP A 163 -3.60 21.07 21.77
C ASP A 163 -3.79 20.86 20.25
N CYS A 164 -4.96 20.39 19.81
CA CYS A 164 -5.28 20.17 18.41
C CYS A 164 -6.02 21.37 17.84
N ASP A 165 -5.58 21.86 16.69
CA ASP A 165 -6.17 22.97 15.96
C ASP A 165 -7.25 22.53 14.94
N CYS A 166 -7.57 21.25 14.89
CA CYS A 166 -8.57 20.70 13.96
C CYS A 166 -10.06 21.12 14.24
#